data_c385c4193cdfedd210d3b243a527579f
#
_entry.id   c385c4193cdfedd210d3b243a527579f
#
_cell.length_a   1.000
_cell.length_b   1.000
_cell.length_c   1.000
_cell.angle_alpha   90.00
_cell.angle_beta   90.00
_cell.angle_gamma   90.00
#
_symmetry.space_group_name_H-M   'P 1'
#
loop_
_entity.id
_entity.type
_entity.pdbx_description
1 polymer ?
#
loop_
_entity_poly.entity_id
_entity_poly.type
_entity_poly.pdbx_seq_one_letter_code
_entity_poly.pdbx_strand_id
1 'polypeptide(L)'
;MKEESSTIINIFTEYLVRHKHRKTPERFAILEKIYTLEGHFDAEKLYESMQNEYRVSLATVYNTLDLLLEAGLVIKHQFDGLSAQYEKSIGANIH
;
A
#
# COMPACT_ATOMS: atom_id res chain seq x y z
N MET A 1 13.77 -3.24 11.26
CA MET A 1 13.16 -3.94 10.14
C MET A 1 11.95 -4.71 10.52
N LYS A 2 12.09 -5.69 11.37
CA LYS A 2 10.95 -6.46 11.80
C LYS A 2 9.94 -5.62 12.56
N GLU A 3 10.43 -4.69 13.37
CA GLU A 3 9.55 -3.81 14.11
C GLU A 3 8.75 -2.93 13.19
N GLU A 4 9.41 -2.44 12.13
CA GLU A 4 8.73 -1.60 11.16
C GLU A 4 7.64 -2.37 10.43
N SER A 5 7.96 -3.61 10.02
CA SER A 5 6.98 -4.44 9.34
C SER A 5 5.80 -4.73 10.24
N SER A 6 6.06 -5.05 11.51
CA SER A 6 4.97 -5.30 12.46
C SER A 6 4.10 -4.07 12.63
N THR A 7 4.72 -2.89 12.67
CA THR A 7 3.97 -1.66 12.87
C THR A 7 3.01 -1.40 11.71
N ILE A 8 3.50 -1.52 10.48
CA ILE A 8 2.63 -1.24 9.33
C ILE A 8 1.52 -2.27 9.21
N ILE A 9 1.82 -3.53 9.52
CA ILE A 9 0.81 -4.56 9.47
C ILE A 9 -0.25 -4.31 10.53
N ASN A 10 0.16 -3.90 11.73
CA ASN A 10 -0.80 -3.60 12.79
C ASN A 10 -1.68 -2.40 12.44
N ILE A 11 -1.09 -1.35 11.88
CA ILE A 11 -1.85 -0.18 11.49
C ILE A 11 -2.91 -0.55 10.45
N PHE A 12 -2.50 -1.32 9.45
CA PHE A 12 -3.42 -1.70 8.38
C PHE A 12 -4.49 -2.63 8.91
N THR A 13 -4.12 -3.57 9.78
CA THR A 13 -5.07 -4.49 10.38
C THR A 13 -6.14 -3.71 11.15
N GLU A 14 -5.70 -2.78 11.99
CA GLU A 14 -6.64 -1.99 12.77
C GLU A 14 -7.56 -1.16 11.88
N TYR A 15 -6.99 -0.59 10.82
CA TYR A 15 -7.80 0.18 9.90
C TYR A 15 -8.88 -0.69 9.25
N LEU A 16 -8.49 -1.87 8.78
CA LEU A 16 -9.43 -2.76 8.10
C LEU A 16 -10.54 -3.20 9.05
N VAL A 17 -10.18 -3.56 10.27
CA VAL A 17 -11.17 -3.99 11.24
C VAL A 17 -12.12 -2.84 11.59
N ARG A 18 -11.56 -1.66 11.83
CA ARG A 18 -12.37 -0.50 12.23
C ARG A 18 -13.38 -0.13 11.16
N HIS A 19 -13.01 -0.25 9.91
CA HIS A 19 -13.88 0.14 8.80
C HIS A 19 -14.59 -1.05 8.16
N LYS A 20 -14.50 -2.21 8.80
CA LYS A 20 -15.22 -3.41 8.37
C LYS A 20 -14.85 -3.89 6.99
N HIS A 21 -13.58 -3.74 6.64
CA HIS A 21 -13.03 -4.27 5.41
C HIS A 21 -12.43 -5.65 5.67
N ARG A 22 -12.37 -6.47 4.63
CA ARG A 22 -11.83 -7.81 4.78
C ARG A 22 -10.31 -7.78 4.83
N LYS A 23 -9.76 -8.63 5.69
CA LYS A 23 -8.32 -8.81 5.79
C LYS A 23 -7.89 -9.93 4.86
N THR A 24 -7.62 -9.59 3.61
CA THR A 24 -7.26 -10.58 2.62
C THR A 24 -5.75 -10.68 2.46
N PRO A 25 -5.25 -11.87 2.10
CA PRO A 25 -3.80 -12.02 1.88
C PRO A 25 -3.28 -11.07 0.80
N GLU A 26 -4.08 -10.83 -0.24
CA GLU A 26 -3.66 -9.95 -1.33
C GLU A 26 -3.37 -8.55 -0.83
N ARG A 27 -4.21 -8.03 0.07
CA ARG A 27 -4.00 -6.69 0.60
C ARG A 27 -2.70 -6.59 1.37
N PHE A 28 -2.39 -7.61 2.16
CA PHE A 28 -1.16 -7.57 2.93
C PHE A 28 0.07 -7.83 2.08
N ALA A 29 -0.07 -8.64 1.03
CA ALA A 29 1.03 -8.84 0.10
C ALA A 29 1.38 -7.53 -0.61
N ILE A 30 0.36 -6.77 -0.99
CA ILE A 30 0.57 -5.48 -1.64
C ILE A 30 1.28 -4.52 -0.67
N LEU A 31 0.82 -4.48 0.56
CA LEU A 31 1.44 -3.62 1.57
C LEU A 31 2.92 -3.95 1.74
N GLU A 32 3.22 -5.24 1.86
CA GLU A 32 4.61 -5.64 2.05
C GLU A 32 5.46 -5.28 0.85
N LYS A 33 4.93 -5.46 -0.36
CA LYS A 33 5.68 -5.11 -1.55
C LYS A 33 5.99 -3.62 -1.59
N ILE A 34 5.01 -2.81 -1.24
CA ILE A 34 5.21 -1.36 -1.24
C ILE A 34 6.38 -0.97 -0.35
N TYR A 35 6.52 -1.63 0.79
CA TYR A 35 7.56 -1.25 1.72
C TYR A 35 8.95 -1.77 1.34
N THR A 36 9.03 -2.53 0.23
CA THR A 36 10.32 -2.87 -0.35
C THR A 36 10.72 -1.91 -1.47
N LEU A 37 9.78 -1.09 -1.95
CA LEU A 37 10.06 -0.18 -3.05
C LEU A 37 10.68 1.10 -2.53
N GLU A 38 11.50 1.72 -3.37
CA GLU A 38 12.16 2.97 -3.04
C GLU A 38 11.57 4.08 -3.87
N GLY A 39 11.36 5.25 -3.24
CA GLY A 39 10.87 6.40 -3.96
C GLY A 39 9.42 6.27 -4.37
N HIS A 40 9.09 6.96 -5.43
CA HIS A 40 7.72 6.99 -5.93
C HIS A 40 7.45 5.80 -6.84
N PHE A 41 6.20 5.39 -6.87
CA PHE A 41 5.77 4.32 -7.78
C PHE A 41 4.34 4.63 -8.20
N ASP A 42 3.94 4.08 -9.35
CA ASP A 42 2.53 4.15 -9.73
C ASP A 42 1.91 2.76 -9.59
N ALA A 43 0.58 2.71 -9.76
CA ALA A 43 -0.14 1.46 -9.53
C ALA A 43 0.29 0.37 -10.50
N GLU A 44 0.58 0.74 -11.74
CA GLU A 44 0.96 -0.25 -12.74
C GLU A 44 2.33 -0.84 -12.45
N LYS A 45 3.27 0.00 -11.99
CA LYS A 45 4.58 -0.49 -11.63
C LYS A 45 4.49 -1.46 -10.46
N LEU A 46 3.67 -1.10 -9.47
CA LEU A 46 3.45 -1.99 -8.34
C LEU A 46 2.84 -3.31 -8.80
N TYR A 47 1.83 -3.22 -9.65
CA TYR A 47 1.18 -4.40 -10.19
C TYR A 47 2.18 -5.31 -10.90
N GLU A 48 3.02 -4.74 -11.76
CA GLU A 48 4.02 -5.51 -12.48
C GLU A 48 5.02 -6.16 -11.55
N SER A 49 5.42 -5.44 -10.50
CA SER A 49 6.41 -5.97 -9.58
C SER A 49 5.89 -7.16 -8.77
N MET A 50 4.58 -7.33 -8.71
CA MET A 50 4.00 -8.41 -7.94
C MET A 50 3.72 -9.67 -8.76
N GLN A 51 3.78 -9.58 -10.08
CA GLN A 51 3.33 -10.68 -10.92
C GLN A 51 4.13 -11.96 -10.74
N ASN A 52 5.40 -11.85 -10.35
CA ASN A 52 6.23 -13.04 -10.17
C ASN A 52 6.17 -13.56 -8.74
N GLU A 53 5.56 -12.85 -7.83
CA GLU A 53 5.57 -13.25 -6.43
C GLU A 53 4.18 -13.57 -5.91
N TYR A 54 3.21 -12.78 -6.25
CA TYR A 54 1.86 -12.97 -5.75
C TYR A 54 0.87 -12.44 -6.77
N ARG A 55 0.04 -13.33 -7.28
CA ARG A 55 -0.87 -12.96 -8.35
C ARG A 55 -2.02 -12.12 -7.83
N VAL A 56 -2.09 -10.88 -8.28
CA VAL A 56 -3.19 -9.97 -7.93
C VAL A 56 -3.66 -9.30 -9.22
N SER A 57 -4.89 -8.80 -9.20
CA SER A 57 -5.40 -8.02 -10.34
C SER A 57 -5.04 -6.56 -10.16
N LEU A 58 -5.04 -5.83 -11.26
CA LEU A 58 -4.78 -4.40 -11.19
C LEU A 58 -5.87 -3.70 -10.38
N ALA A 59 -7.11 -4.16 -10.50
CA ALA A 59 -8.19 -3.60 -9.71
C ALA A 59 -7.94 -3.76 -8.22
N THR A 60 -7.41 -4.91 -7.81
CA THR A 60 -7.08 -5.14 -6.41
C THR A 60 -5.97 -4.20 -5.95
N VAL A 61 -5.00 -3.94 -6.82
CA VAL A 61 -3.92 -3.00 -6.49
C VAL A 61 -4.49 -1.61 -6.24
N TYR A 62 -5.33 -1.11 -7.15
CA TYR A 62 -5.94 0.22 -6.98
C TYR A 62 -6.80 0.29 -5.72
N ASN A 63 -7.60 -0.74 -5.49
CA ASN A 63 -8.46 -0.77 -4.31
C ASN A 63 -7.64 -0.75 -3.03
N THR A 64 -6.56 -1.53 -3.00
CA THR A 64 -5.71 -1.58 -1.82
C THR A 64 -4.99 -0.26 -1.60
N LEU A 65 -4.53 0.39 -2.67
CA LEU A 65 -3.89 1.69 -2.53
C LEU A 65 -4.84 2.71 -1.92
N ASP A 66 -6.12 2.68 -2.32
CA ASP A 66 -7.09 3.59 -1.71
C ASP A 66 -7.21 3.35 -0.21
N LEU A 67 -7.24 2.08 0.20
CA LEU A 67 -7.33 1.76 1.62
C LEU A 67 -6.07 2.20 2.36
N LEU A 68 -4.91 2.02 1.74
CA LEU A 68 -3.65 2.41 2.37
C LEU A 68 -3.53 3.92 2.49
N LEU A 69 -4.09 4.66 1.53
CA LEU A 69 -4.13 6.12 1.63
C LEU A 69 -4.94 6.54 2.85
N GLU A 70 -6.12 5.95 3.03
CA GLU A 70 -6.95 6.30 4.17
C GLU A 70 -6.31 5.89 5.48
N ALA A 71 -5.58 4.79 5.47
CA ALA A 71 -4.92 4.31 6.68
C ALA A 71 -3.66 5.12 7.01
N GLY A 72 -3.22 5.99 6.09
CA GLY A 72 -2.05 6.81 6.34
C GLY A 72 -0.73 6.10 6.07
N LEU A 73 -0.77 4.99 5.35
CA LEU A 73 0.44 4.20 5.10
C LEU A 73 1.11 4.55 3.78
N VAL A 74 0.41 5.24 2.89
CA VAL A 74 1.01 5.78 1.68
C VAL A 74 0.46 7.19 1.45
N ILE A 75 1.18 7.98 0.70
CA ILE A 75 0.71 9.28 0.24
C ILE A 75 0.67 9.25 -1.28
N LYS A 76 -0.14 10.14 -1.82
CA LYS A 76 -0.38 10.18 -3.25
C LYS A 76 0.03 11.54 -3.80
N HIS A 77 0.78 11.51 -4.89
CA HIS A 77 1.19 12.72 -5.59
C HIS A 77 0.52 12.73 -6.95
N GLN A 78 -0.18 13.81 -7.26
CA GLN A 78 -0.86 13.95 -8.53
C GLN A 78 -0.22 15.09 -9.30
N PHE A 79 0.37 14.76 -10.45
CA PHE A 79 1.00 15.77 -11.29
C PHE A 79 0.19 15.92 -12.57
N ASP A 80 0.13 17.14 -13.07
CA ASP A 80 -0.65 17.43 -14.28
C ASP A 80 -0.18 16.55 -15.44
N GLY A 81 -1.15 15.85 -16.05
CA GLY A 81 -0.86 15.06 -17.24
C GLY A 81 -0.13 13.78 -16.98
N LEU A 82 0.08 13.40 -15.72
CA LEU A 82 0.80 12.20 -15.38
C LEU A 82 -0.05 11.28 -14.52
N SER A 83 0.32 10.02 -14.49
CA SER A 83 -0.34 9.06 -13.61
C SER A 83 -0.05 9.44 -12.16
N ALA A 84 -0.98 9.08 -11.28
CA ALA A 84 -0.78 9.29 -9.87
C ALA A 84 0.44 8.51 -9.39
N GLN A 85 1.26 9.14 -8.57
CA GLN A 85 2.43 8.52 -7.96
C GLN A 85 2.17 8.34 -6.48
N TYR A 86 2.68 7.26 -5.93
CA TYR A 86 2.49 6.94 -4.52
C TYR A 86 3.84 6.79 -3.85
N GLU A 87 3.84 6.97 -2.54
CA GLU A 87 5.06 6.87 -1.75
C GLU A 87 4.70 6.38 -0.36
N LYS A 88 5.51 5.50 0.21
CA LYS A 88 5.24 5.06 1.58
C LYS A 88 5.44 6.22 2.54
N SER A 89 4.65 6.25 3.62
CA SER A 89 4.63 7.42 4.48
C SER A 89 4.51 7.07 5.96
N ILE A 90 5.02 5.92 6.36
CA ILE A 90 4.80 5.48 7.72
C ILE A 90 5.24 6.48 8.77
N GLY A 91 6.37 7.14 8.55
CA GLY A 91 6.87 8.08 9.55
C GLY A 91 6.07 9.36 9.65
N ALA A 92 5.39 9.73 8.58
CA ALA A 92 4.71 11.03 8.54
C ALA A 92 3.44 11.06 9.36
N ASN A 93 2.89 9.89 9.70
CA ASN A 93 1.59 9.82 10.37
C ASN A 93 1.67 9.31 11.80
N ILE A 94 2.86 9.14 12.30
CA ILE A 94 3.04 8.62 13.65
C ILE A 94 3.69 9.70 14.49
N HIS A 95 2.90 10.43 15.19
CA HIS A 95 3.41 11.50 16.05
C HIS A 95 2.71 11.50 17.37
#